data_516c9ca41aac64eb37c490eb25728a38
#
_entry.id   516c9ca41aac64eb37c490eb25728a38
#
_cell.length_a   1.000
_cell.length_b   1.000
_cell.length_c   1.000
_cell.angle_alpha   90.00
_cell.angle_beta   90.00
_cell.angle_gamma   90.00
#
_symmetry.space_group_name_H-M   'P 1'
#
loop_
_entity.id
_entity.type
_entity.pdbx_description
1 polymer ?
#
loop_
_entity_poly.entity_id
_entity_poly.type
_entity_poly.pdbx_seq_one_letter_code
_entity_poly.pdbx_strand_id
1 'polypeptide(L)'
;MAITAAQVKELREKTGAGMMDCKKALTECEGDIAKAVDWLREKGIAKSAKKEGRIAAEGLTRVAVSGNTAVLFEVNSETDFVSKNEQFLGLMDTLQEAILANKPATTEEALNVQTAEGTINDLIINATATIGEKISFRRVAVVEKADDEIFGSYMHMGGSISAVVVVKGTEDATVAKNLAMQVASMAPKYVSQAEVPGEEVEHERELQLQMMKADPNMAKKPEKVLEGILKGKVDKHFKDQCLLDQEYFLEPKTKVSQFLKDNKAEVVTFVRYQTGEGIEKREENFAEEVAAQMAK
;
A
#
# COMPACT_ATOMS: atom_id res chain seq x y z
N MET A 1 -36.69 -27.13 13.33
CA MET A 1 -37.48 -25.93 13.77
C MET A 1 -37.54 -24.93 12.62
N ALA A 2 -38.63 -24.16 12.53
CA ALA A 2 -38.69 -23.11 11.51
C ALA A 2 -37.76 -21.94 11.93
N ILE A 3 -36.80 -21.59 11.08
CA ILE A 3 -35.86 -20.46 11.30
C ILE A 3 -36.67 -19.15 11.20
N THR A 4 -36.57 -18.31 12.23
CA THR A 4 -37.28 -17.04 12.31
C THR A 4 -36.46 -15.90 11.68
N ALA A 5 -37.15 -14.86 11.19
CA ALA A 5 -36.49 -13.67 10.68
C ALA A 5 -35.61 -12.95 11.75
N ALA A 6 -36.04 -13.04 13.02
CA ALA A 6 -35.28 -12.48 14.15
C ALA A 6 -33.92 -13.19 14.34
N GLN A 7 -33.88 -14.52 14.28
CA GLN A 7 -32.64 -15.29 14.37
C GLN A 7 -31.71 -14.98 13.18
N VAL A 8 -32.25 -14.84 11.98
CA VAL A 8 -31.45 -14.46 10.80
C VAL A 8 -30.88 -13.06 10.96
N LYS A 9 -31.63 -12.11 11.49
CA LYS A 9 -31.19 -10.75 11.77
C LYS A 9 -30.09 -10.74 12.82
N GLU A 10 -30.27 -11.45 13.94
CA GLU A 10 -29.26 -11.55 15.01
C GLU A 10 -27.94 -12.14 14.51
N LEU A 11 -27.99 -13.24 13.75
CA LEU A 11 -26.80 -13.86 13.20
C LEU A 11 -26.08 -12.92 12.20
N ARG A 12 -26.86 -12.18 11.39
CA ARG A 12 -26.29 -11.18 10.47
C ARG A 12 -25.61 -10.02 11.20
N GLU A 13 -26.20 -9.51 12.27
CA GLU A 13 -25.60 -8.45 13.09
C GLU A 13 -24.31 -8.91 13.77
N LYS A 14 -24.22 -10.19 14.16
CA LYS A 14 -23.02 -10.79 14.76
C LYS A 14 -21.89 -11.09 13.76
N THR A 15 -22.23 -11.42 12.52
CA THR A 15 -21.24 -11.98 11.58
C THR A 15 -20.99 -11.11 10.33
N GLY A 16 -21.84 -10.12 10.09
CA GLY A 16 -21.82 -9.33 8.84
C GLY A 16 -22.20 -10.12 7.58
N ALA A 17 -22.47 -11.43 7.69
CA ALA A 17 -22.76 -12.29 6.55
C ALA A 17 -24.07 -11.93 5.85
N GLY A 18 -24.19 -12.31 4.58
CA GLY A 18 -25.41 -12.09 3.80
C GLY A 18 -26.64 -12.80 4.40
N MET A 19 -27.84 -12.21 4.26
CA MET A 19 -29.10 -12.73 4.83
C MET A 19 -29.37 -14.18 4.43
N MET A 20 -29.09 -14.56 3.17
CA MET A 20 -29.30 -15.93 2.69
C MET A 20 -28.27 -16.91 3.24
N ASP A 21 -27.01 -16.48 3.44
CA ASP A 21 -26.00 -17.30 4.09
C ASP A 21 -26.34 -17.53 5.56
N CYS A 22 -26.79 -16.50 6.28
CA CYS A 22 -27.26 -16.63 7.66
C CYS A 22 -28.44 -17.58 7.78
N LYS A 23 -29.46 -17.47 6.90
CA LYS A 23 -30.58 -18.38 6.87
C LYS A 23 -30.15 -19.82 6.62
N LYS A 24 -29.21 -20.03 5.68
CA LYS A 24 -28.67 -21.35 5.37
C LYS A 24 -27.89 -21.92 6.56
N ALA A 25 -27.01 -21.13 7.16
CA ALA A 25 -26.27 -21.55 8.34
C ALA A 25 -27.16 -21.98 9.49
N LEU A 26 -28.20 -21.19 9.81
CA LEU A 26 -29.16 -21.53 10.84
C LEU A 26 -29.96 -22.80 10.49
N THR A 27 -30.27 -23.03 9.22
CA THR A 27 -30.97 -24.25 8.79
C THR A 27 -30.06 -25.48 8.99
N GLU A 28 -28.81 -25.43 8.58
CA GLU A 28 -27.81 -26.51 8.74
C GLU A 28 -27.49 -26.79 10.21
N CYS A 29 -27.57 -25.74 11.06
CA CYS A 29 -27.26 -25.83 12.49
C CYS A 29 -28.54 -25.92 13.37
N GLU A 30 -29.67 -26.27 12.81
CA GLU A 30 -30.98 -26.48 13.53
C GLU A 30 -31.41 -25.27 14.41
N GLY A 31 -31.00 -24.05 14.04
CA GLY A 31 -31.27 -22.81 14.74
C GLY A 31 -30.31 -22.44 15.86
N ASP A 32 -29.26 -23.22 16.07
CA ASP A 32 -28.15 -22.90 17.00
C ASP A 32 -27.25 -21.79 16.43
N ILE A 33 -27.33 -20.60 17.05
CA ILE A 33 -26.60 -19.43 16.60
C ILE A 33 -25.08 -19.61 16.73
N ALA A 34 -24.58 -20.22 17.80
CA ALA A 34 -23.17 -20.43 18.02
C ALA A 34 -22.57 -21.34 16.95
N LYS A 35 -23.22 -22.50 16.69
CA LYS A 35 -22.83 -23.40 15.61
C LYS A 35 -22.94 -22.76 14.22
N ALA A 36 -23.94 -21.90 14.02
CA ALA A 36 -24.11 -21.19 12.77
C ALA A 36 -22.98 -20.16 12.50
N VAL A 37 -22.45 -19.52 13.55
CA VAL A 37 -21.26 -18.68 13.46
C VAL A 37 -20.05 -19.50 12.99
N ASP A 38 -19.77 -20.64 13.63
CA ASP A 38 -18.68 -21.53 13.27
C ASP A 38 -18.83 -22.06 11.84
N TRP A 39 -20.04 -22.45 11.46
CA TRP A 39 -20.36 -22.90 10.12
C TRP A 39 -20.10 -21.80 9.05
N LEU A 40 -20.49 -20.55 9.36
CA LEU A 40 -20.21 -19.41 8.48
C LEU A 40 -18.72 -19.14 8.34
N ARG A 41 -17.96 -19.28 9.43
CA ARG A 41 -16.49 -19.12 9.41
C ARG A 41 -15.83 -20.19 8.52
N GLU A 42 -16.20 -21.47 8.68
CA GLU A 42 -15.68 -22.56 7.83
C GLU A 42 -16.02 -22.33 6.35
N LYS A 43 -17.26 -21.92 6.06
CA LYS A 43 -17.69 -21.60 4.67
C LYS A 43 -17.00 -20.36 4.14
N GLY A 44 -16.71 -19.38 4.99
CA GLY A 44 -15.92 -18.20 4.66
C GLY A 44 -14.52 -18.55 4.20
N ILE A 45 -13.81 -19.43 4.91
CA ILE A 45 -12.50 -19.97 4.52
C ILE A 45 -12.58 -20.60 3.13
N ALA A 46 -13.57 -21.47 2.88
CA ALA A 46 -13.72 -22.12 1.57
C ALA A 46 -14.06 -21.12 0.42
N LYS A 47 -14.83 -20.07 0.72
CA LYS A 47 -15.14 -19.00 -0.26
C LYS A 47 -13.90 -18.15 -0.55
N SER A 48 -13.12 -17.80 0.47
CA SER A 48 -11.88 -17.03 0.34
C SER A 48 -10.85 -17.79 -0.50
N ALA A 49 -10.63 -19.08 -0.20
CA ALA A 49 -9.70 -19.94 -0.95
C ALA A 49 -10.02 -20.01 -2.47
N LYS A 50 -11.32 -20.05 -2.83
CA LYS A 50 -11.74 -20.00 -4.24
C LYS A 50 -11.42 -18.71 -4.98
N LYS A 51 -11.18 -17.63 -4.24
CA LYS A 51 -10.87 -16.31 -4.80
C LYS A 51 -9.38 -15.98 -4.76
N GLU A 52 -8.54 -16.83 -4.17
CA GLU A 52 -7.11 -16.57 -3.96
C GLU A 52 -6.37 -16.26 -5.26
N GLY A 53 -6.71 -16.93 -6.35
CA GLY A 53 -6.12 -16.70 -7.68
C GLY A 53 -6.62 -15.45 -8.43
N ARG A 54 -7.54 -14.65 -7.84
CA ARG A 54 -8.03 -13.44 -8.52
C ARG A 54 -7.08 -12.27 -8.34
N ILE A 55 -7.05 -11.37 -9.32
CA ILE A 55 -6.28 -10.13 -9.24
C ILE A 55 -7.03 -9.14 -8.36
N ALA A 56 -6.34 -8.62 -7.33
CA ALA A 56 -6.84 -7.57 -6.44
C ALA A 56 -5.82 -6.41 -6.48
N ALA A 57 -6.03 -5.47 -7.39
CA ALA A 57 -5.12 -4.34 -7.63
C ALA A 57 -5.70 -2.99 -7.19
N GLU A 58 -6.96 -2.98 -6.74
CA GLU A 58 -7.60 -1.83 -6.11
C GLU A 58 -7.52 -1.94 -4.58
N GLY A 59 -8.19 -1.09 -3.82
CA GLY A 59 -8.18 -1.08 -2.36
C GLY A 59 -7.62 0.23 -1.80
N LEU A 60 -7.01 0.17 -0.60
CA LEU A 60 -6.44 1.35 0.07
C LEU A 60 -5.10 1.05 0.74
N THR A 61 -4.28 2.09 0.80
CA THR A 61 -3.17 2.19 1.75
C THR A 61 -3.61 3.01 2.96
N ARG A 62 -2.98 2.80 4.10
CA ARG A 62 -3.22 3.62 5.30
C ARG A 62 -1.92 3.96 5.99
N VAL A 63 -1.82 5.19 6.50
CA VAL A 63 -0.75 5.64 7.39
C VAL A 63 -1.36 6.09 8.71
N ALA A 64 -0.76 5.66 9.82
CA ALA A 64 -1.14 6.12 11.16
C ALA A 64 0.10 6.32 12.02
N VAL A 65 0.04 7.30 12.92
CA VAL A 65 1.14 7.70 13.82
C VAL A 65 0.66 7.67 15.26
N SER A 66 1.45 7.08 16.15
CA SER A 66 1.22 7.08 17.59
C SER A 66 2.55 7.18 18.33
N GLY A 67 2.79 8.29 19.02
CA GLY A 67 4.06 8.56 19.70
C GLY A 67 5.24 8.51 18.73
N ASN A 68 6.21 7.65 19.03
CA ASN A 68 7.42 7.46 18.22
C ASN A 68 7.29 6.36 17.15
N THR A 69 6.08 5.90 16.87
CA THR A 69 5.82 4.86 15.89
C THR A 69 4.85 5.33 14.84
N ALA A 70 5.20 5.09 13.57
CA ALA A 70 4.29 5.21 12.44
C ALA A 70 4.13 3.85 11.75
N VAL A 71 2.94 3.57 11.24
CA VAL A 71 2.66 2.36 10.47
C VAL A 71 2.08 2.74 9.12
N LEU A 72 2.52 2.05 8.07
CA LEU A 72 1.89 2.06 6.75
C LEU A 72 1.50 0.63 6.40
N PHE A 73 0.32 0.45 5.84
CA PHE A 73 -0.08 -0.85 5.31
C PHE A 73 -0.98 -0.70 4.09
N GLU A 74 -1.11 -1.77 3.33
CA GLU A 74 -1.93 -1.84 2.12
C GLU A 74 -2.84 -3.06 2.18
N VAL A 75 -4.14 -2.82 1.94
CA VAL A 75 -5.16 -3.86 1.77
C VAL A 75 -5.78 -3.70 0.39
N ASN A 76 -5.72 -4.77 -0.40
CA ASN A 76 -6.23 -4.78 -1.76
C ASN A 76 -7.59 -5.42 -1.87
N SER A 77 -8.35 -4.98 -2.89
CA SER A 77 -9.64 -5.51 -3.34
C SER A 77 -9.65 -5.67 -4.86
N GLU A 78 -10.67 -6.35 -5.40
CA GLU A 78 -10.81 -6.52 -6.85
C GLU A 78 -11.26 -5.22 -7.54
N THR A 79 -12.13 -4.42 -6.89
CA THR A 79 -12.69 -3.17 -7.45
C THR A 79 -12.50 -1.97 -6.52
N ASP A 80 -12.56 -0.77 -7.09
CA ASP A 80 -12.49 0.50 -6.37
C ASP A 80 -13.78 0.80 -5.57
N PHE A 81 -14.90 0.17 -5.89
CA PHE A 81 -16.14 0.29 -5.13
C PHE A 81 -15.97 -0.20 -3.69
N VAL A 82 -15.20 -1.27 -3.49
CA VAL A 82 -14.93 -1.83 -2.16
C VAL A 82 -14.16 -0.84 -1.30
N SER A 83 -13.27 -0.04 -1.86
CA SER A 83 -12.50 0.97 -1.12
C SER A 83 -13.38 2.04 -0.42
N LYS A 84 -14.63 2.16 -0.82
CA LYS A 84 -15.64 3.08 -0.26
C LYS A 84 -16.68 2.38 0.61
N ASN A 85 -16.60 1.05 0.72
CA ASN A 85 -17.54 0.25 1.48
C ASN A 85 -17.28 0.39 2.99
N GLU A 86 -18.33 0.62 3.79
CA GLU A 86 -18.22 0.79 5.24
C GLU A 86 -17.58 -0.40 5.95
N GLN A 87 -17.86 -1.65 5.50
CA GLN A 87 -17.23 -2.84 6.09
C GLN A 87 -15.73 -2.88 5.81
N PHE A 88 -15.30 -2.47 4.60
CA PHE A 88 -13.89 -2.39 4.26
C PHE A 88 -13.18 -1.28 5.03
N LEU A 89 -13.82 -0.11 5.18
CA LEU A 89 -13.26 0.99 5.98
C LEU A 89 -13.16 0.62 7.46
N GLY A 90 -14.17 -0.05 8.02
CA GLY A 90 -14.10 -0.57 9.39
C GLY A 90 -13.01 -1.62 9.58
N LEU A 91 -12.80 -2.50 8.59
CA LEU A 91 -11.65 -3.40 8.59
C LEU A 91 -10.34 -2.61 8.65
N MET A 92 -10.16 -1.59 7.79
CA MET A 92 -8.95 -0.75 7.80
C MET A 92 -8.69 -0.10 9.16
N ASP A 93 -9.74 0.34 9.86
CA ASP A 93 -9.63 0.93 11.20
C ASP A 93 -9.16 -0.11 12.24
N THR A 94 -9.78 -1.30 12.24
CA THR A 94 -9.38 -2.41 13.12
C THR A 94 -7.94 -2.84 12.89
N LEU A 95 -7.53 -2.96 11.62
CA LEU A 95 -6.15 -3.31 11.25
C LEU A 95 -5.16 -2.24 11.72
N GLN A 96 -5.49 -0.96 11.57
CA GLN A 96 -4.67 0.15 12.03
C GLN A 96 -4.38 0.06 13.53
N GLU A 97 -5.41 -0.13 14.34
CA GLU A 97 -5.28 -0.25 15.79
C GLU A 97 -4.41 -1.45 16.18
N ALA A 98 -4.68 -2.60 15.57
CA ALA A 98 -3.94 -3.84 15.84
C ALA A 98 -2.45 -3.73 15.45
N ILE A 99 -2.15 -3.15 14.28
CA ILE A 99 -0.78 -2.99 13.79
C ILE A 99 -0.01 -1.98 14.64
N LEU A 100 -0.61 -0.84 15.02
CA LEU A 100 0.00 0.15 15.91
C LEU A 100 0.33 -0.43 17.29
N ALA A 101 -0.56 -1.25 17.85
CA ALA A 101 -0.37 -1.87 19.14
C ALA A 101 0.72 -2.94 19.16
N ASN A 102 0.84 -3.73 18.07
CA ASN A 102 1.71 -4.91 18.03
C ASN A 102 3.01 -4.70 17.23
N LYS A 103 3.09 -3.68 16.37
CA LYS A 103 4.26 -3.29 15.58
C LYS A 103 4.93 -4.45 14.83
N PRO A 104 4.19 -5.21 14.00
CA PRO A 104 4.75 -6.36 13.31
C PRO A 104 5.83 -5.95 12.32
N ALA A 105 6.96 -6.65 12.32
CA ALA A 105 8.09 -6.35 11.45
C ALA A 105 7.87 -6.82 9.99
N THR A 106 7.02 -7.82 9.81
CA THR A 106 6.76 -8.43 8.51
C THR A 106 5.26 -8.57 8.24
N THR A 107 4.91 -8.75 6.97
CA THR A 107 3.52 -9.03 6.56
C THR A 107 3.00 -10.34 7.19
N GLU A 108 3.86 -11.34 7.32
CA GLU A 108 3.50 -12.62 7.93
C GLU A 108 3.20 -12.45 9.42
N GLU A 109 4.03 -11.72 10.15
CA GLU A 109 3.76 -11.37 11.54
C GLU A 109 2.46 -10.59 11.70
N ALA A 110 2.22 -9.61 10.81
CA ALA A 110 0.99 -8.83 10.83
C ALA A 110 -0.26 -9.70 10.69
N LEU A 111 -0.25 -10.67 9.77
CA LEU A 111 -1.38 -11.59 9.59
C LEU A 111 -1.68 -12.44 10.83
N ASN A 112 -0.69 -12.68 11.69
CA ASN A 112 -0.82 -13.44 12.93
C ASN A 112 -1.17 -12.59 14.15
N VAL A 113 -1.21 -11.26 14.03
CA VAL A 113 -1.60 -10.34 15.12
C VAL A 113 -3.03 -10.65 15.56
N GLN A 114 -3.22 -10.82 16.87
CA GLN A 114 -4.51 -11.08 17.48
C GLN A 114 -5.33 -9.79 17.65
N THR A 115 -6.60 -9.86 17.32
CA THR A 115 -7.60 -8.83 17.58
C THR A 115 -8.73 -9.41 18.43
N ALA A 116 -9.72 -8.61 18.77
CA ALA A 116 -10.91 -9.08 19.50
C ALA A 116 -11.72 -10.14 18.72
N GLU A 117 -11.63 -10.15 17.38
CA GLU A 117 -12.43 -11.00 16.49
C GLU A 117 -11.62 -12.13 15.83
N GLY A 118 -10.38 -12.35 16.25
CA GLY A 118 -9.46 -13.34 15.69
C GLY A 118 -8.17 -12.71 15.18
N THR A 119 -7.40 -13.43 14.38
CA THR A 119 -6.19 -12.89 13.76
C THR A 119 -6.54 -11.90 12.64
N ILE A 120 -5.59 -11.04 12.27
CA ILE A 120 -5.75 -10.20 11.06
C ILE A 120 -6.07 -11.06 9.85
N ASN A 121 -5.45 -12.23 9.71
CA ASN A 121 -5.77 -13.18 8.63
C ASN A 121 -7.23 -13.64 8.69
N ASP A 122 -7.77 -13.93 9.87
CA ASP A 122 -9.20 -14.28 10.03
C ASP A 122 -10.10 -13.13 9.59
N LEU A 123 -9.75 -11.88 9.91
CA LEU A 123 -10.50 -10.70 9.48
C LEU A 123 -10.51 -10.53 7.95
N ILE A 124 -9.36 -10.76 7.29
CA ILE A 124 -9.24 -10.71 5.82
C ILE A 124 -10.09 -11.81 5.16
N ILE A 125 -10.06 -13.02 5.70
CA ILE A 125 -10.89 -14.14 5.22
C ILE A 125 -12.39 -13.80 5.36
N ASN A 126 -12.78 -13.29 6.52
CA ASN A 126 -14.16 -12.90 6.79
C ASN A 126 -14.63 -11.76 5.87
N ALA A 127 -13.80 -10.74 5.68
CA ALA A 127 -14.08 -9.64 4.74
C ALA A 127 -14.25 -10.16 3.30
N THR A 128 -13.39 -11.06 2.84
CA THR A 128 -13.50 -11.71 1.53
C THR A 128 -14.84 -12.47 1.37
N ALA A 129 -15.28 -13.14 2.44
CA ALA A 129 -16.52 -13.90 2.42
C ALA A 129 -17.77 -13.01 2.43
N THR A 130 -17.75 -11.90 3.19
CA THR A 130 -18.90 -11.00 3.42
C THR A 130 -19.05 -9.96 2.32
N ILE A 131 -17.94 -9.31 1.91
CA ILE A 131 -17.94 -8.32 0.84
C ILE A 131 -18.14 -9.00 -0.53
N GLY A 132 -17.60 -10.21 -0.69
CA GLY A 132 -17.80 -10.98 -1.91
C GLY A 132 -16.71 -10.80 -2.95
N GLU A 133 -15.68 -10.01 -2.69
CA GLU A 133 -14.46 -9.86 -3.49
C GLU A 133 -13.24 -10.45 -2.76
N LYS A 134 -12.16 -10.71 -3.50
CA LYS A 134 -10.87 -11.02 -2.89
C LYS A 134 -10.38 -9.79 -2.12
N ILE A 135 -10.19 -9.95 -0.83
CA ILE A 135 -9.49 -8.98 0.02
C ILE A 135 -8.15 -9.58 0.41
N SER A 136 -7.07 -8.81 0.33
CA SER A 136 -5.74 -9.28 0.72
C SER A 136 -4.97 -8.22 1.47
N PHE A 137 -4.38 -8.58 2.60
CA PHE A 137 -3.41 -7.79 3.31
C PHE A 137 -2.06 -7.95 2.60
N ARG A 138 -1.61 -6.91 1.91
CA ARG A 138 -0.48 -7.02 0.98
C ARG A 138 0.86 -6.78 1.61
N ARG A 139 0.98 -5.69 2.36
CA ARG A 139 2.26 -5.26 2.93
C ARG A 139 2.05 -4.34 4.12
N VAL A 140 3.05 -4.28 4.98
CA VAL A 140 3.13 -3.39 6.14
C VAL A 140 4.54 -2.86 6.27
N ALA A 141 4.67 -1.64 6.79
CA ALA A 141 5.91 -1.07 7.29
C ALA A 141 5.64 -0.43 8.64
N VAL A 142 6.55 -0.66 9.58
CA VAL A 142 6.60 0.02 10.87
C VAL A 142 7.85 0.88 10.86
N VAL A 143 7.66 2.17 11.13
CA VAL A 143 8.74 3.16 11.16
C VAL A 143 8.80 3.73 12.57
N GLU A 144 9.97 3.68 13.18
CA GLU A 144 10.23 4.28 14.47
C GLU A 144 11.12 5.52 14.31
N LYS A 145 10.92 6.52 15.13
CA LYS A 145 11.71 7.74 15.16
C LYS A 145 12.34 7.94 16.54
N ALA A 146 13.45 8.65 16.62
CA ALA A 146 14.03 9.12 17.87
C ALA A 146 13.18 10.25 18.50
N ASP A 147 13.45 10.57 19.76
CA ASP A 147 12.67 11.58 20.50
C ASP A 147 12.86 13.00 19.96
N ASP A 148 14.01 13.28 19.35
CA ASP A 148 14.36 14.56 18.72
C ASP A 148 13.97 14.66 17.24
N GLU A 149 13.23 13.67 16.75
CA GLU A 149 12.72 13.59 15.37
C GLU A 149 11.21 13.78 15.35
N ILE A 150 10.67 14.17 14.22
CA ILE A 150 9.23 14.30 13.99
C ILE A 150 8.79 13.47 12.79
N PHE A 151 7.54 13.02 12.80
CA PHE A 151 6.89 12.43 11.64
C PHE A 151 6.17 13.49 10.80
N GLY A 152 6.34 13.41 9.48
CA GLY A 152 5.38 13.92 8.53
C GLY A 152 4.59 12.75 7.93
N SER A 153 3.27 12.85 7.88
CA SER A 153 2.44 11.85 7.24
C SER A 153 1.44 12.48 6.27
N TYR A 154 1.14 11.78 5.19
CA TYR A 154 0.18 12.24 4.20
C TYR A 154 -0.55 11.06 3.55
N MET A 155 -1.85 11.21 3.40
CA MET A 155 -2.73 10.26 2.75
C MET A 155 -3.45 10.96 1.61
N HIS A 156 -3.16 10.58 0.38
CA HIS A 156 -3.72 11.17 -0.83
C HIS A 156 -4.98 10.42 -1.28
N MET A 157 -6.01 11.20 -1.68
CA MET A 157 -7.28 10.66 -2.19
C MET A 157 -7.86 9.52 -1.32
N GLY A 158 -7.89 9.76 0.00
CA GLY A 158 -8.49 8.81 0.94
C GLY A 158 -7.73 7.49 1.14
N GLY A 159 -6.48 7.40 0.67
CA GLY A 159 -5.64 6.21 0.84
C GLY A 159 -5.21 5.53 -0.46
N SER A 160 -5.40 6.15 -1.63
CA SER A 160 -4.79 5.63 -2.87
C SER A 160 -3.26 5.69 -2.82
N ILE A 161 -2.71 6.69 -2.11
CA ILE A 161 -1.28 6.78 -1.78
C ILE A 161 -1.15 7.21 -0.33
N SER A 162 -0.26 6.58 0.42
CA SER A 162 0.13 7.00 1.76
C SER A 162 1.65 7.12 1.85
N ALA A 163 2.11 8.13 2.59
CA ALA A 163 3.52 8.35 2.85
C ALA A 163 3.77 8.77 4.30
N VAL A 164 4.89 8.35 4.85
CA VAL A 164 5.46 8.85 6.09
C VAL A 164 6.91 9.22 5.89
N VAL A 165 7.34 10.31 6.51
CA VAL A 165 8.72 10.80 6.49
C VAL A 165 9.17 11.04 7.92
N VAL A 166 10.38 10.64 8.25
CA VAL A 166 11.05 10.98 9.52
C VAL A 166 11.98 12.15 9.26
N VAL A 167 11.81 13.22 10.02
CA VAL A 167 12.56 14.48 9.87
C VAL A 167 13.21 14.82 11.19
N LYS A 168 14.49 15.21 11.14
CA LYS A 168 15.23 15.75 12.29
C LYS A 168 15.65 17.20 12.06
N GLY A 169 16.07 17.88 13.15
CA GLY A 169 16.58 19.25 13.12
C GLY A 169 15.52 20.35 13.11
N THR A 170 14.25 20.00 13.01
CA THR A 170 13.12 20.94 13.13
C THR A 170 11.97 20.33 13.92
N GLU A 171 11.19 21.17 14.58
CA GLU A 171 9.92 20.80 15.23
C GLU A 171 8.69 21.25 14.42
N ASP A 172 8.91 21.86 13.25
CA ASP A 172 7.82 22.37 12.40
C ASP A 172 7.09 21.21 11.68
N ALA A 173 5.93 20.87 12.20
CA ALA A 173 5.06 19.85 11.62
C ALA A 173 4.66 20.16 10.17
N THR A 174 4.65 21.44 9.76
CA THR A 174 4.34 21.84 8.38
C THR A 174 5.44 21.41 7.42
N VAL A 175 6.71 21.56 7.82
CA VAL A 175 7.88 21.09 7.05
C VAL A 175 7.79 19.59 6.84
N ALA A 176 7.56 18.83 7.91
CA ALA A 176 7.46 17.37 7.83
C ALA A 176 6.27 16.91 6.98
N LYS A 177 5.10 17.54 7.12
CA LYS A 177 3.92 17.25 6.30
C LYS A 177 4.15 17.54 4.82
N ASN A 178 4.78 18.67 4.49
CA ASN A 178 5.09 19.04 3.12
C ASN A 178 6.06 18.04 2.47
N LEU A 179 7.03 17.53 3.22
CA LEU A 179 7.93 16.46 2.76
C LEU A 179 7.18 15.15 2.51
N ALA A 180 6.22 14.80 3.37
CA ALA A 180 5.38 13.62 3.12
C ALA A 180 4.51 13.79 1.86
N MET A 181 4.01 15.00 1.59
CA MET A 181 3.28 15.34 0.36
C MET A 181 4.21 15.26 -0.86
N GLN A 182 5.45 15.74 -0.76
CA GLN A 182 6.48 15.61 -1.80
C GLN A 182 6.73 14.13 -2.13
N VAL A 183 6.97 13.30 -1.11
CA VAL A 183 7.19 11.86 -1.27
C VAL A 183 6.00 11.17 -1.92
N ALA A 184 4.78 11.48 -1.47
CA ALA A 184 3.57 10.91 -2.05
C ALA A 184 3.41 11.26 -3.54
N SER A 185 3.67 12.51 -3.91
CA SER A 185 3.41 13.05 -5.25
C SER A 185 4.52 12.72 -6.25
N MET A 186 5.78 12.84 -5.83
CA MET A 186 6.95 12.72 -6.72
C MET A 186 7.59 11.33 -6.69
N ALA A 187 7.10 10.45 -5.82
CA ALA A 187 7.48 9.04 -5.73
C ALA A 187 9.00 8.77 -5.77
N PRO A 188 9.83 9.44 -4.93
CA PRO A 188 11.23 9.12 -4.85
C PRO A 188 11.41 7.68 -4.34
N LYS A 189 12.51 7.03 -4.74
CA LYS A 189 12.90 5.71 -4.23
C LYS A 189 13.88 5.80 -3.07
N TYR A 190 14.73 6.82 -3.08
CA TYR A 190 15.84 7.02 -2.16
C TYR A 190 15.78 8.43 -1.56
N VAL A 191 16.31 8.61 -0.35
CA VAL A 191 16.48 9.97 0.20
C VAL A 191 17.55 10.70 -0.62
N SER A 192 18.70 10.06 -0.86
CA SER A 192 19.83 10.65 -1.60
C SER A 192 20.49 9.63 -2.52
N GLN A 193 21.34 10.11 -3.43
CA GLN A 193 22.12 9.23 -4.31
C GLN A 193 23.07 8.29 -3.55
N ALA A 194 23.43 8.61 -2.31
CA ALA A 194 24.28 7.75 -1.48
C ALA A 194 23.58 6.45 -1.06
N GLU A 195 22.25 6.41 -1.10
CA GLU A 195 21.45 5.23 -0.75
C GLU A 195 21.18 4.32 -1.95
N VAL A 196 21.48 4.77 -3.17
CA VAL A 196 21.29 3.96 -4.37
C VAL A 196 22.25 2.76 -4.33
N PRO A 197 21.73 1.51 -4.42
CA PRO A 197 22.58 0.33 -4.44
C PRO A 197 23.63 0.40 -5.56
N GLY A 198 24.88 0.09 -5.24
CA GLY A 198 25.95 0.13 -6.22
C GLY A 198 25.70 -0.74 -7.45
N GLU A 199 25.00 -1.85 -7.28
CA GLU A 199 24.57 -2.73 -8.38
C GLU A 199 23.60 -2.02 -9.36
N GLU A 200 22.67 -1.20 -8.86
CA GLU A 200 21.76 -0.43 -9.72
C GLU A 200 22.52 0.65 -10.48
N VAL A 201 23.48 1.32 -9.81
CA VAL A 201 24.32 2.33 -10.46
C VAL A 201 25.16 1.70 -11.58
N GLU A 202 25.77 0.54 -11.35
CA GLU A 202 26.59 -0.13 -12.34
C GLU A 202 25.73 -0.68 -13.49
N HIS A 203 24.57 -1.24 -13.21
CA HIS A 203 23.62 -1.69 -14.23
C HIS A 203 23.20 -0.54 -15.14
N GLU A 204 22.80 0.60 -14.57
CA GLU A 204 22.44 1.79 -15.37
C GLU A 204 23.63 2.30 -16.17
N ARG A 205 24.82 2.30 -15.59
CA ARG A 205 26.06 2.69 -16.27
C ARG A 205 26.34 1.82 -17.49
N GLU A 206 26.22 0.49 -17.35
CA GLU A 206 26.37 -0.46 -18.45
C GLU A 206 25.36 -0.22 -19.56
N LEU A 207 24.08 -0.01 -19.18
CA LEU A 207 23.01 0.27 -20.14
C LEU A 207 23.27 1.56 -20.91
N GLN A 208 23.63 2.65 -20.23
CA GLN A 208 23.97 3.91 -20.87
C GLN A 208 25.20 3.79 -21.78
N LEU A 209 26.20 3.01 -21.37
CA LEU A 209 27.38 2.74 -22.18
C LEU A 209 27.03 1.99 -23.47
N GLN A 210 26.15 0.99 -23.41
CA GLN A 210 25.66 0.27 -24.59
C GLN A 210 24.88 1.20 -25.53
N MET A 211 23.99 2.03 -25.00
CA MET A 211 23.25 3.03 -25.79
C MET A 211 24.19 4.04 -26.45
N MET A 212 25.23 4.49 -25.74
CA MET A 212 26.23 5.42 -26.31
C MET A 212 27.07 4.77 -27.41
N LYS A 213 27.42 3.48 -27.28
CA LYS A 213 28.15 2.74 -28.33
C LYS A 213 27.32 2.56 -29.61
N ALA A 214 26.00 2.47 -29.48
CA ALA A 214 25.08 2.35 -30.61
C ALA A 214 24.85 3.70 -31.33
N ASP A 215 25.20 4.85 -30.71
CA ASP A 215 25.02 6.17 -31.30
C ASP A 215 26.26 6.57 -32.13
N PRO A 216 26.14 6.69 -33.49
CA PRO A 216 27.26 7.09 -34.35
C PRO A 216 27.90 8.45 -34.01
N ASN A 217 27.15 9.36 -33.38
CA ASN A 217 27.65 10.66 -32.97
C ASN A 217 28.57 10.58 -31.74
N MET A 218 28.37 9.55 -30.92
CA MET A 218 29.21 9.29 -29.74
C MET A 218 30.54 8.61 -30.13
N ALA A 219 30.55 7.76 -31.14
CA ALA A 219 31.72 7.02 -31.59
C ALA A 219 32.94 7.92 -32.01
N LYS A 220 32.66 9.20 -32.32
CA LYS A 220 33.66 10.18 -32.76
C LYS A 220 34.23 11.03 -31.61
N LYS A 221 33.78 10.88 -30.39
CA LYS A 221 34.18 11.70 -29.27
C LYS A 221 35.38 11.11 -28.52
N PRO A 222 36.28 11.94 -27.98
CA PRO A 222 37.36 11.47 -27.12
C PRO A 222 36.86 10.71 -25.91
N GLU A 223 37.55 9.68 -25.47
CA GLU A 223 37.18 8.81 -24.33
C GLU A 223 36.84 9.60 -23.06
N LYS A 224 37.68 10.58 -22.70
CA LYS A 224 37.43 11.45 -21.53
C LYS A 224 36.11 12.24 -21.60
N VAL A 225 35.67 12.61 -22.82
CA VAL A 225 34.37 13.28 -23.05
C VAL A 225 33.23 12.28 -22.90
N LEU A 226 33.43 11.05 -23.39
CA LEU A 226 32.45 9.97 -23.25
C LEU A 226 32.21 9.58 -21.79
N GLU A 227 33.27 9.49 -20.97
CA GLU A 227 33.20 9.26 -19.54
C GLU A 227 32.37 10.35 -18.83
N GLY A 228 32.64 11.62 -19.16
CA GLY A 228 31.85 12.75 -18.58
C GLY A 228 30.37 12.71 -18.98
N ILE A 229 30.09 12.37 -20.25
CA ILE A 229 28.70 12.22 -20.72
C ILE A 229 28.03 11.04 -20.03
N LEU A 230 28.70 9.89 -19.90
CA LEU A 230 28.21 8.70 -19.23
C LEU A 230 27.83 9.01 -17.77
N LYS A 231 28.78 9.62 -17.04
CA LYS A 231 28.50 10.05 -15.66
C LYS A 231 27.29 10.96 -15.58
N GLY A 232 27.22 11.99 -16.43
CA GLY A 232 26.09 12.91 -16.44
C GLY A 232 24.73 12.25 -16.77
N LYS A 233 24.75 11.19 -17.60
CA LYS A 233 23.53 10.41 -17.91
C LYS A 233 23.08 9.55 -16.73
N VAL A 234 24.02 8.90 -16.05
CA VAL A 234 23.75 8.10 -14.83
C VAL A 234 23.26 9.02 -13.70
N ASP A 235 23.95 10.13 -13.44
CA ASP A 235 23.53 11.13 -12.44
C ASP A 235 22.12 11.65 -12.74
N LYS A 236 21.81 11.91 -14.01
CA LYS A 236 20.48 12.37 -14.43
C LYS A 236 19.41 11.30 -14.21
N HIS A 237 19.72 10.04 -14.47
CA HIS A 237 18.78 8.92 -14.25
C HIS A 237 18.33 8.82 -12.80
N PHE A 238 19.29 8.92 -11.86
CA PHE A 238 18.98 8.82 -10.44
C PHE A 238 18.46 10.11 -9.80
N LYS A 239 18.67 11.26 -10.45
CA LYS A 239 18.25 12.56 -9.91
C LYS A 239 16.77 12.61 -9.56
N ASP A 240 15.90 12.10 -10.45
CA ASP A 240 14.46 12.13 -10.24
C ASP A 240 13.99 11.06 -9.23
N GLN A 241 14.84 10.06 -8.96
CA GLN A 241 14.59 8.99 -8.01
C GLN A 241 15.04 9.34 -6.58
N CYS A 242 15.85 10.40 -6.41
CA CYS A 242 16.39 10.82 -5.10
C CYS A 242 15.64 12.05 -4.60
N LEU A 243 15.01 11.95 -3.43
CA LEU A 243 14.20 13.01 -2.82
C LEU A 243 14.95 14.35 -2.76
N LEU A 244 16.22 14.34 -2.31
CA LEU A 244 17.00 15.56 -2.13
C LEU A 244 17.31 16.29 -3.44
N ASP A 245 17.31 15.60 -4.57
CA ASP A 245 17.61 16.14 -5.88
C ASP A 245 16.36 16.59 -6.66
N GLN A 246 15.17 16.17 -6.24
CA GLN A 246 13.90 16.57 -6.85
C GLN A 246 13.62 18.06 -6.67
N GLU A 247 12.86 18.64 -7.59
CA GLU A 247 12.28 19.97 -7.40
C GLU A 247 11.18 19.91 -6.33
N TYR A 248 11.17 20.88 -5.43
CA TYR A 248 10.18 20.96 -4.38
C TYR A 248 8.82 21.42 -4.98
N PHE A 249 7.81 20.60 -4.83
CA PHE A 249 6.54 20.76 -5.54
C PHE A 249 5.77 22.04 -5.20
N LEU A 250 6.01 22.65 -4.03
CA LEU A 250 5.40 23.94 -3.64
C LEU A 250 6.18 25.14 -4.15
N GLU A 251 7.48 24.99 -4.47
CA GLU A 251 8.34 26.07 -4.91
C GLU A 251 9.14 25.63 -6.15
N PRO A 252 8.59 25.83 -7.37
CA PRO A 252 9.29 25.48 -8.60
C PRO A 252 10.69 26.10 -8.67
N LYS A 253 11.66 25.33 -9.18
CA LYS A 253 13.09 25.64 -9.26
C LYS A 253 13.88 25.57 -7.93
N THR A 254 13.21 25.41 -6.79
CA THR A 254 13.87 25.12 -5.52
C THR A 254 14.02 23.61 -5.37
N LYS A 255 15.20 23.10 -5.05
CA LYS A 255 15.40 21.69 -4.74
C LYS A 255 14.93 21.39 -3.33
N VAL A 256 14.46 20.15 -3.09
CA VAL A 256 14.16 19.66 -1.74
C VAL A 256 15.36 19.84 -0.80
N SER A 257 16.60 19.59 -1.27
CA SER A 257 17.82 19.83 -0.48
C SER A 257 18.02 21.28 -0.07
N GLN A 258 17.57 22.26 -0.87
CA GLN A 258 17.62 23.67 -0.50
C GLN A 258 16.53 24.01 0.50
N PHE A 259 15.29 23.54 0.26
CA PHE A 259 14.19 23.71 1.21
C PHE A 259 14.54 23.18 2.61
N LEU A 260 15.19 22.00 2.69
CA LEU A 260 15.62 21.42 3.95
C LEU A 260 16.67 22.29 4.65
N LYS A 261 17.67 22.82 3.92
CA LYS A 261 18.68 23.74 4.49
C LYS A 261 18.05 25.01 5.08
N ASP A 262 17.10 25.58 4.36
CA ASP A 262 16.43 26.83 4.77
C ASP A 262 15.61 26.61 6.05
N ASN A 263 15.09 25.39 6.26
CA ASN A 263 14.33 25.00 7.44
C ASN A 263 15.20 24.28 8.51
N LYS A 264 16.50 24.18 8.33
CA LYS A 264 17.44 23.46 9.22
C LYS A 264 17.01 22.01 9.48
N ALA A 265 16.34 21.41 8.51
CA ALA A 265 15.77 20.08 8.57
C ALA A 265 16.61 19.07 7.78
N GLU A 266 16.50 17.80 8.14
CA GLU A 266 17.09 16.68 7.42
C GLU A 266 16.08 15.53 7.38
N VAL A 267 15.94 14.88 6.23
CA VAL A 267 15.15 13.66 6.10
C VAL A 267 16.01 12.47 6.51
N VAL A 268 15.53 11.72 7.50
CA VAL A 268 16.18 10.50 8.00
C VAL A 268 15.78 9.30 7.13
N THR A 269 14.48 9.15 6.90
CA THR A 269 13.92 8.07 6.07
C THR A 269 12.49 8.41 5.65
N PHE A 270 11.96 7.67 4.70
CA PHE A 270 10.55 7.71 4.35
C PHE A 270 10.06 6.34 3.89
N VAL A 271 8.75 6.15 3.97
CA VAL A 271 8.03 5.03 3.34
C VAL A 271 6.86 5.58 2.56
N ARG A 272 6.65 5.06 1.34
CA ARG A 272 5.54 5.39 0.46
C ARG A 272 4.90 4.11 -0.05
N TYR A 273 3.58 4.01 0.06
CA TYR A 273 2.79 2.98 -0.60
C TYR A 273 1.76 3.60 -1.52
N GLN A 274 1.62 3.03 -2.68
CA GLN A 274 0.53 3.30 -3.62
C GLN A 274 -0.26 2.01 -3.81
N THR A 275 -1.57 2.12 -3.74
CA THR A 275 -2.47 0.97 -3.92
C THR A 275 -2.22 0.29 -5.26
N GLY A 276 -2.05 -1.02 -5.23
CA GLY A 276 -1.87 -1.83 -6.43
C GLY A 276 -0.55 -1.65 -7.18
N GLU A 277 0.40 -0.89 -6.64
CA GLU A 277 1.70 -0.64 -7.28
C GLU A 277 2.42 -1.95 -7.61
N GLY A 278 2.78 -2.15 -8.90
CA GLY A 278 3.44 -3.36 -9.38
C GLY A 278 2.55 -4.60 -9.54
N ILE A 279 1.25 -4.50 -9.30
CA ILE A 279 0.28 -5.55 -9.65
C ILE A 279 -0.18 -5.31 -11.09
N GLU A 280 -0.08 -6.34 -11.94
CA GLU A 280 -0.65 -6.27 -13.29
C GLU A 280 -2.17 -6.13 -13.18
N LYS A 281 -2.69 -5.01 -13.68
CA LYS A 281 -4.14 -4.80 -13.78
C LYS A 281 -4.67 -5.63 -14.93
N ARG A 282 -5.82 -6.26 -14.73
CA ARG A 282 -6.54 -6.91 -15.82
C ARG A 282 -6.91 -5.83 -16.84
N GLU A 283 -6.48 -5.98 -18.09
CA GLU A 283 -7.01 -5.15 -19.17
C GLU A 283 -8.48 -5.56 -19.39
N GLU A 284 -9.39 -4.77 -18.89
CA GLU A 284 -10.81 -4.95 -19.16
C GLU A 284 -11.11 -4.46 -20.58
N ASN A 285 -11.09 -5.39 -21.52
CA ASN A 285 -11.62 -5.12 -22.86
C ASN A 285 -13.15 -5.34 -22.84
N PHE A 286 -13.88 -4.32 -22.39
CA PHE A 286 -15.34 -4.35 -22.29
C PHE A 286 -16.02 -4.83 -23.57
N ALA A 287 -15.45 -4.51 -24.75
CA ALA A 287 -15.97 -4.96 -26.02
C ALA A 287 -15.85 -6.48 -26.20
N GLU A 288 -14.75 -7.09 -25.78
CA GLU A 288 -14.54 -8.55 -25.82
C GLU A 288 -15.42 -9.27 -24.77
N GLU A 289 -15.61 -8.70 -23.58
CA GLU A 289 -16.50 -9.28 -22.55
C GLU A 289 -17.94 -9.27 -23.01
N VAL A 290 -18.43 -8.17 -23.59
CA VAL A 290 -19.78 -8.09 -24.17
C VAL A 290 -19.93 -9.09 -25.32
N ALA A 291 -18.95 -9.19 -26.23
CA ALA A 291 -18.98 -10.14 -27.34
C ALA A 291 -19.00 -11.61 -26.83
N ALA A 292 -18.21 -11.92 -25.78
CA ALA A 292 -18.20 -13.25 -25.18
C ALA A 292 -19.51 -13.59 -24.43
N GLN A 293 -20.21 -12.60 -23.86
CA GLN A 293 -21.52 -12.79 -23.25
C GLN A 293 -22.63 -12.95 -24.28
N MET A 294 -22.53 -12.26 -25.42
CA MET A 294 -23.51 -12.38 -26.53
C MET A 294 -23.35 -13.68 -27.32
N ALA A 295 -22.19 -14.35 -27.22
CA ALA A 295 -21.91 -15.63 -27.90
C ALA A 295 -22.31 -16.88 -27.07
N LYS A 296 -22.80 -16.71 -25.84
CA LYS A 296 -23.37 -17.75 -24.96
C LYS A 296 -24.86 -17.75 -25.00
#